data_3ff931e6c274be760cddfbeff6554411
#
_entry.id   3ff931e6c274be760cddfbeff6554411
#
_cell.length_a   1.000
_cell.length_b   1.000
_cell.length_c   1.000
_cell.angle_alpha   90.00
_cell.angle_beta   90.00
_cell.angle_gamma   90.00
#
_symmetry.space_group_name_H-M   'P 1'
#
loop_
_entity.id
_entity.type
_entity.pdbx_description
1 polymer ?
#
loop_
_entity_poly.entity_id
_entity_poly.type
_entity_poly.pdbx_seq_one_letter_code
_entity_poly.pdbx_strand_id
1 'polypeptide(L)'
;MPDINDVIKKADSLVPPLPILRLRPVAGKGGIFDSKLGGTPYFPKSMEYPRGTDGSYKDKPLRLLVQLNFEKLPHIEDFPRQGILQIFLACENDCLYGFDFNSADEQTDQNGFRVIYHKDIITDTSLLISDDDIPCDSFSSDEYDFPLKKEFILCAEEPDKCPATPNDYRFSNALVSSYSEIMGQEVSNYWNIDGYDTLYDRCPESVAFIGGYPRFTQSD
;
A
#
# COMPACT_ATOMS: atom_id res chain seq x y z
N MET A 1 -38.41 14.53 -0.81
CA MET A 1 -37.53 15.38 0.01
C MET A 1 -36.12 14.87 -0.22
N PRO A 2 -35.12 15.76 -0.34
CA PRO A 2 -33.74 15.33 -0.42
C PRO A 2 -33.35 14.51 0.80
N ASP A 3 -32.51 13.49 0.62
CA ASP A 3 -32.04 12.63 1.68
C ASP A 3 -30.51 12.45 1.64
N ILE A 4 -29.96 11.71 2.58
CA ILE A 4 -28.52 11.48 2.68
C ILE A 4 -27.96 10.78 1.43
N ASN A 5 -28.74 9.97 0.72
CA ASN A 5 -28.31 9.29 -0.50
C ASN A 5 -28.10 10.30 -1.65
N ASP A 6 -28.90 11.36 -1.71
CA ASP A 6 -28.71 12.45 -2.66
C ASP A 6 -27.39 13.18 -2.40
N VAL A 7 -27.07 13.39 -1.12
CA VAL A 7 -25.80 14.01 -0.68
C VAL A 7 -24.60 13.14 -1.08
N ILE A 8 -24.68 11.83 -0.78
CA ILE A 8 -23.63 10.86 -1.11
C ILE A 8 -23.42 10.79 -2.61
N LYS A 9 -24.49 10.68 -3.38
CA LYS A 9 -24.44 10.63 -4.85
C LYS A 9 -23.79 11.88 -5.44
N LYS A 10 -24.06 13.04 -4.87
CA LYS A 10 -23.41 14.30 -5.29
C LYS A 10 -21.93 14.30 -4.94
N ALA A 11 -21.56 13.90 -3.71
CA ALA A 11 -20.17 13.80 -3.30
C ALA A 11 -19.40 12.80 -4.19
N ASP A 12 -19.99 11.65 -4.54
CA ASP A 12 -19.41 10.67 -5.46
C ASP A 12 -19.23 11.22 -6.90
N SER A 13 -20.05 12.16 -7.32
CA SER A 13 -19.86 12.83 -8.62
C SER A 13 -18.67 13.79 -8.62
N LEU A 14 -18.30 14.33 -7.46
CA LEU A 14 -17.14 15.20 -7.26
C LEU A 14 -15.85 14.40 -6.99
N VAL A 15 -15.98 13.26 -6.35
CA VAL A 15 -14.87 12.36 -6.02
C VAL A 15 -15.25 10.93 -6.48
N PRO A 16 -15.07 10.63 -7.78
CA PRO A 16 -15.58 9.39 -8.37
C PRO A 16 -14.81 8.16 -7.89
N PRO A 17 -15.46 6.96 -7.91
CA PRO A 17 -14.80 5.70 -7.57
C PRO A 17 -13.53 5.45 -8.40
N LEU A 18 -12.44 5.01 -7.75
CA LEU A 18 -11.17 4.69 -8.38
C LEU A 18 -11.00 3.18 -8.62
N PRO A 19 -10.28 2.80 -9.70
CA PRO A 19 -9.90 1.41 -9.93
C PRO A 19 -9.13 0.84 -8.74
N ILE A 20 -9.44 -0.39 -8.34
CA ILE A 20 -8.78 -1.11 -7.25
C ILE A 20 -8.57 -2.57 -7.65
N LEU A 21 -7.41 -3.12 -7.27
CA LEU A 21 -7.11 -4.54 -7.33
C LEU A 21 -6.84 -5.04 -5.92
N ARG A 22 -7.74 -5.87 -5.39
CA ARG A 22 -7.57 -6.48 -4.07
C ARG A 22 -6.65 -7.68 -4.18
N LEU A 23 -5.78 -7.82 -3.19
CA LEU A 23 -4.78 -8.87 -3.10
C LEU A 23 -5.02 -9.65 -1.81
N ARG A 24 -5.35 -10.93 -1.95
CA ARG A 24 -5.57 -11.82 -0.81
C ARG A 24 -4.28 -12.56 -0.46
N PRO A 25 -3.69 -12.33 0.74
CA PRO A 25 -2.52 -13.07 1.17
C PRO A 25 -2.88 -14.52 1.50
N VAL A 26 -2.10 -15.45 0.96
CA VAL A 26 -2.20 -16.88 1.24
C VAL A 26 -0.86 -17.36 1.79
N ALA A 27 -0.85 -17.95 2.98
CA ALA A 27 0.38 -18.42 3.58
C ALA A 27 1.06 -19.48 2.70
N GLY A 28 2.33 -19.28 2.38
CA GLY A 28 3.10 -20.18 1.53
C GLY A 28 4.32 -19.51 0.95
N LYS A 29 5.31 -20.32 0.53
CA LYS A 29 6.52 -19.82 -0.15
C LYS A 29 6.19 -19.52 -1.61
N GLY A 30 6.34 -18.28 -2.01
CA GLY A 30 6.19 -17.85 -3.40
C GLY A 30 7.46 -18.07 -4.22
N GLY A 31 7.32 -18.23 -5.53
CA GLY A 31 8.43 -18.21 -6.47
C GLY A 31 9.09 -16.82 -6.55
N ILE A 32 10.29 -16.79 -7.14
CA ILE A 32 11.07 -15.55 -7.27
C ILE A 32 10.36 -14.47 -8.10
N PHE A 33 9.48 -14.89 -9.02
CA PHE A 33 8.68 -14.01 -9.88
C PHE A 33 7.23 -13.82 -9.43
N ASP A 34 6.85 -14.32 -8.25
CA ASP A 34 5.47 -14.20 -7.79
C ASP A 34 5.23 -12.88 -7.04
N SER A 35 4.00 -12.40 -7.10
CA SER A 35 3.55 -11.33 -6.22
C SER A 35 3.40 -11.88 -4.81
N LYS A 36 4.05 -11.24 -3.82
CA LYS A 36 4.18 -11.80 -2.47
C LYS A 36 4.48 -10.75 -1.40
N LEU A 37 4.29 -11.14 -0.15
CA LEU A 37 4.78 -10.43 1.03
C LEU A 37 5.95 -11.21 1.63
N GLY A 38 7.08 -10.55 1.79
CA GLY A 38 8.30 -11.13 2.36
C GLY A 38 8.99 -12.17 1.47
N GLY A 39 9.89 -12.93 2.08
CA GLY A 39 10.66 -13.96 1.41
C GLY A 39 11.75 -13.44 0.48
N THR A 40 12.27 -14.31 -0.38
CA THR A 40 13.36 -13.99 -1.31
C THR A 40 12.88 -13.09 -2.44
N PRO A 41 13.40 -11.85 -2.59
CA PRO A 41 12.99 -10.97 -3.66
C PRO A 41 13.50 -11.46 -5.03
N TYR A 42 12.78 -11.10 -6.09
CA TYR A 42 13.41 -10.99 -7.40
C TYR A 42 14.49 -9.91 -7.33
N PHE A 43 15.76 -10.25 -7.47
CA PHE A 43 16.81 -9.26 -7.39
C PHE A 43 18.03 -9.67 -8.23
N PRO A 44 18.45 -8.86 -9.23
CA PRO A 44 19.63 -9.14 -10.04
C PRO A 44 20.92 -9.09 -9.22
N LYS A 45 21.79 -10.09 -9.37
CA LYS A 45 23.13 -10.12 -8.73
C LYS A 45 24.02 -8.96 -9.15
N SER A 46 23.75 -8.32 -10.28
CA SER A 46 24.46 -7.15 -10.76
C SER A 46 24.10 -5.84 -10.04
N MET A 47 23.06 -5.85 -9.23
CA MET A 47 22.62 -4.70 -8.43
C MET A 47 23.07 -4.85 -6.97
N GLU A 48 23.37 -3.73 -6.35
CA GLU A 48 23.63 -3.71 -4.91
C GLU A 48 22.32 -3.88 -4.12
N TYR A 49 22.34 -4.81 -3.15
CA TYR A 49 21.17 -5.09 -2.32
C TYR A 49 20.77 -3.84 -1.49
N PRO A 50 19.46 -3.54 -1.36
CA PRO A 50 18.99 -2.31 -0.71
C PRO A 50 19.46 -2.21 0.74
N ARG A 51 20.03 -1.05 1.08
CA ARG A 51 20.44 -0.71 2.44
C ARG A 51 19.92 0.67 2.81
N GLY A 52 19.74 0.88 4.10
CA GLY A 52 19.48 2.20 4.64
C GLY A 52 20.65 3.15 4.38
N THR A 53 20.37 4.44 4.22
CA THR A 53 21.36 5.43 3.80
C THR A 53 21.70 6.43 4.89
N ASP A 54 20.87 6.57 5.93
CA ASP A 54 21.10 7.56 6.99
C ASP A 54 20.60 7.09 8.37
N GLY A 55 20.97 7.82 9.40
CA GLY A 55 20.55 7.63 10.78
C GLY A 55 20.86 6.23 11.32
N SER A 56 19.94 5.71 12.09
CA SER A 56 20.03 4.36 12.69
C SER A 56 20.00 3.23 11.68
N TYR A 57 19.55 3.51 10.45
CA TYR A 57 19.39 2.53 9.37
C TYR A 57 20.61 2.44 8.46
N LYS A 58 21.57 3.37 8.58
CA LYS A 58 22.72 3.46 7.68
C LYS A 58 23.46 2.12 7.56
N ASP A 59 23.71 1.73 6.30
CA ASP A 59 24.40 0.50 5.89
C ASP A 59 23.71 -0.82 6.30
N LYS A 60 22.57 -0.76 7.01
CA LYS A 60 21.80 -1.94 7.38
C LYS A 60 20.97 -2.43 6.19
N PRO A 61 20.94 -3.74 5.94
CA PRO A 61 20.12 -4.29 4.84
C PRO A 61 18.62 -4.12 5.12
N LEU A 62 17.89 -3.77 4.07
CA LEU A 62 16.44 -3.64 4.13
C LEU A 62 15.76 -4.98 3.83
N ARG A 63 14.58 -5.22 4.39
CA ARG A 63 13.79 -6.43 4.19
C ARG A 63 12.68 -6.21 3.18
N LEU A 64 12.43 -7.21 2.34
CA LEU A 64 11.31 -7.15 1.41
C LEU A 64 9.99 -7.16 2.18
N LEU A 65 9.20 -6.09 2.05
CA LEU A 65 7.81 -6.06 2.51
C LEU A 65 6.88 -6.67 1.47
N VAL A 66 6.92 -6.14 0.25
CA VAL A 66 6.03 -6.55 -0.83
C VAL A 66 6.75 -6.58 -2.17
N GLN A 67 6.41 -7.57 -2.98
CA GLN A 67 6.76 -7.68 -4.38
C GLN A 67 5.48 -7.85 -5.19
N LEU A 68 5.34 -7.06 -6.26
CA LEU A 68 4.22 -7.10 -7.19
C LEU A 68 4.75 -7.32 -8.60
N ASN A 69 4.37 -8.42 -9.23
CA ASN A 69 4.70 -8.70 -10.62
C ASN A 69 3.49 -8.34 -11.51
N PHE A 70 3.57 -7.21 -12.19
CA PHE A 70 2.49 -6.70 -13.02
C PHE A 70 2.19 -7.54 -14.26
N GLU A 71 3.12 -8.39 -14.70
CA GLU A 71 2.84 -9.34 -15.80
C GLU A 71 1.91 -10.48 -15.39
N LYS A 72 1.81 -10.76 -14.08
CA LYS A 72 0.99 -11.83 -13.51
C LYS A 72 -0.28 -11.34 -12.83
N LEU A 73 -0.40 -10.03 -12.64
CA LEU A 73 -1.57 -9.41 -12.01
C LEU A 73 -2.57 -8.94 -13.07
N PRO A 74 -3.88 -8.99 -12.79
CA PRO A 74 -4.87 -8.30 -13.59
C PRO A 74 -4.53 -6.81 -13.69
N HIS A 75 -4.62 -6.27 -14.90
CA HIS A 75 -4.30 -4.86 -15.12
C HIS A 75 -5.40 -3.95 -14.58
N ILE A 76 -5.00 -2.89 -13.89
CA ILE A 76 -5.84 -1.76 -13.54
C ILE A 76 -5.31 -0.48 -14.18
N GLU A 77 -6.19 0.48 -14.43
CA GLU A 77 -5.87 1.76 -15.03
C GLU A 77 -4.81 2.50 -14.18
N ASP A 78 -3.93 3.26 -14.84
CA ASP A 78 -2.82 4.02 -14.25
C ASP A 78 -1.66 3.20 -13.69
N PHE A 79 -1.71 1.88 -13.71
CA PHE A 79 -0.62 1.01 -13.26
C PHE A 79 0.12 0.34 -14.43
N PRO A 80 1.40 -0.02 -14.25
CA PRO A 80 2.17 -0.72 -15.27
C PRO A 80 1.53 -2.05 -15.68
N ARG A 81 1.77 -2.49 -16.93
CA ARG A 81 1.34 -3.81 -17.43
C ARG A 81 2.45 -4.86 -17.34
N GLN A 82 3.66 -4.46 -17.02
CA GLN A 82 4.84 -5.32 -16.96
C GLN A 82 5.76 -4.89 -15.84
N GLY A 83 6.76 -5.71 -15.54
CA GLY A 83 7.78 -5.42 -14.56
C GLY A 83 7.41 -5.81 -13.13
N ILE A 84 8.37 -5.68 -12.23
CA ILE A 84 8.25 -6.02 -10.81
C ILE A 84 8.49 -4.77 -9.97
N LEU A 85 7.51 -4.42 -9.15
CA LEU A 85 7.62 -3.39 -8.11
C LEU A 85 7.93 -4.06 -6.77
N GLN A 86 8.87 -3.48 -6.03
CA GLN A 86 9.25 -3.96 -4.71
C GLN A 86 9.31 -2.81 -3.72
N ILE A 87 8.91 -3.08 -2.48
CA ILE A 87 9.09 -2.17 -1.34
C ILE A 87 9.87 -2.94 -0.28
N PHE A 88 11.00 -2.35 0.11
CA PHE A 88 11.84 -2.82 1.21
C PHE A 88 11.76 -1.85 2.38
N LEU A 89 11.79 -2.37 3.59
CA LEU A 89 11.76 -1.58 4.83
C LEU A 89 12.96 -1.90 5.71
N ALA A 90 13.42 -0.90 6.44
CA ALA A 90 14.29 -1.10 7.59
C ALA A 90 13.54 -1.90 8.68
N CYS A 91 14.31 -2.66 9.44
CA CYS A 91 13.80 -3.44 10.54
C CYS A 91 14.70 -3.22 11.73
N GLU A 92 14.30 -2.28 12.56
CA GLU A 92 14.88 -2.00 13.87
C GLU A 92 13.75 -2.13 14.90
N ASN A 93 14.11 -2.24 16.16
CA ASN A 93 13.10 -2.36 17.22
C ASN A 93 12.58 -0.95 17.64
N ASP A 94 12.12 -0.19 16.68
CA ASP A 94 11.65 1.19 16.85
C ASP A 94 10.20 1.44 16.42
N CYS A 95 9.54 0.41 15.86
CA CYS A 95 8.18 0.48 15.30
C CYS A 95 8.00 1.52 14.17
N LEU A 96 9.09 2.06 13.61
CA LEU A 96 9.04 3.08 12.56
C LEU A 96 9.21 2.51 11.16
N TYR A 97 9.77 1.29 11.04
CA TYR A 97 9.96 0.59 9.77
C TYR A 97 10.67 1.42 8.69
N GLY A 98 11.60 2.26 9.11
CA GLY A 98 12.35 3.13 8.21
C GLY A 98 11.70 4.47 7.90
N PHE A 99 10.60 4.80 8.55
CA PHE A 99 9.98 6.10 8.42
C PHE A 99 10.72 7.14 9.28
N ASP A 100 10.98 8.33 8.71
CA ASP A 100 11.60 9.44 9.40
C ASP A 100 10.57 10.52 9.72
N PHE A 101 10.42 10.84 11.03
CA PHE A 101 9.52 11.89 11.51
C PHE A 101 10.20 13.23 11.76
N ASN A 102 11.51 13.33 11.54
CA ASN A 102 12.26 14.54 11.89
C ASN A 102 11.91 15.74 11.02
N SER A 103 11.47 15.48 9.79
CA SER A 103 11.02 16.52 8.86
C SER A 103 9.87 16.04 7.99
N ALA A 104 8.82 16.85 7.88
CA ALA A 104 7.71 16.55 6.95
C ALA A 104 8.17 16.57 5.48
N ASP A 105 9.18 17.38 5.16
CA ASP A 105 9.73 17.50 3.80
C ASP A 105 10.62 16.29 3.43
N GLU A 106 11.14 15.55 4.42
CA GLU A 106 12.04 14.41 4.22
C GLU A 106 11.33 13.04 4.27
N GLN A 107 10.03 13.01 4.49
CA GLN A 107 9.25 11.76 4.58
C GLN A 107 9.27 10.93 3.29
N THR A 108 9.57 11.54 2.15
CA THR A 108 9.74 10.86 0.86
C THR A 108 11.17 10.41 0.61
N ASP A 109 12.13 10.80 1.43
CA ASP A 109 13.52 10.37 1.33
C ASP A 109 13.61 8.89 1.72
N GLN A 110 14.17 8.10 0.82
CA GLN A 110 14.23 6.64 1.00
C GLN A 110 15.41 6.23 1.90
N ASN A 111 15.53 6.84 3.09
CA ASN A 111 16.64 6.59 4.02
C ASN A 111 16.51 5.22 4.69
N GLY A 112 15.32 4.89 5.18
CA GLY A 112 15.04 3.63 5.86
C GLY A 112 14.09 2.71 5.09
N PHE A 113 13.70 3.07 3.87
CA PHE A 113 12.93 2.24 2.98
C PHE A 113 13.45 2.34 1.55
N ARG A 114 13.02 1.45 0.66
CA ARG A 114 13.37 1.51 -0.76
C ARG A 114 12.22 1.02 -1.61
N VAL A 115 11.84 1.81 -2.61
CA VAL A 115 10.93 1.40 -3.68
C VAL A 115 11.74 1.16 -4.94
N ILE A 116 11.66 -0.04 -5.51
CA ILE A 116 12.40 -0.43 -6.72
C ILE A 116 11.39 -0.92 -7.75
N TYR A 117 11.51 -0.42 -8.98
CA TYR A 117 10.74 -0.91 -10.11
C TYR A 117 11.67 -1.46 -11.19
N HIS A 118 11.62 -2.77 -11.37
CA HIS A 118 12.31 -3.49 -12.43
C HIS A 118 11.39 -3.57 -13.66
N LYS A 119 11.58 -2.65 -14.60
CA LYS A 119 10.73 -2.60 -15.80
C LYS A 119 10.90 -3.84 -16.67
N ASP A 120 12.16 -4.29 -16.83
CA ASP A 120 12.51 -5.46 -17.63
C ASP A 120 12.90 -6.61 -16.69
N ILE A 121 12.26 -7.76 -16.85
CA ILE A 121 12.45 -8.92 -15.99
C ILE A 121 13.51 -9.84 -16.58
N ILE A 122 14.58 -10.08 -15.82
CA ILE A 122 15.59 -11.10 -16.13
C ILE A 122 14.98 -12.48 -15.80
N THR A 123 14.81 -13.32 -16.80
CA THR A 123 14.24 -14.66 -16.64
C THR A 123 15.29 -15.74 -16.32
N ASP A 124 16.56 -15.47 -16.59
CA ASP A 124 17.67 -16.36 -16.20
C ASP A 124 17.90 -16.26 -14.68
N THR A 125 17.43 -17.26 -13.96
CA THR A 125 17.51 -17.30 -12.49
C THR A 125 18.94 -17.42 -11.96
N SER A 126 19.91 -17.82 -12.77
CA SER A 126 21.32 -17.87 -12.37
C SER A 126 21.92 -16.48 -12.12
N LEU A 127 21.31 -15.45 -12.73
CA LEU A 127 21.65 -14.04 -12.59
C LEU A 127 20.92 -13.36 -11.42
N LEU A 128 20.03 -14.07 -10.74
CA LEU A 128 19.26 -13.56 -9.60
C LEU A 128 19.84 -14.07 -8.28
N ILE A 129 19.62 -13.30 -7.21
CA ILE A 129 19.99 -13.74 -5.87
C ILE A 129 19.15 -14.95 -5.43
N SER A 130 19.73 -15.76 -4.55
CA SER A 130 19.08 -16.89 -3.86
C SER A 130 18.82 -16.53 -2.38
N ASP A 131 18.17 -17.42 -1.64
CA ASP A 131 17.95 -17.27 -0.20
C ASP A 131 19.27 -17.02 0.55
N ASP A 132 20.35 -17.70 0.15
CA ASP A 132 21.68 -17.59 0.78
C ASP A 132 22.39 -16.25 0.50
N ASP A 133 21.96 -15.53 -0.50
CA ASP A 133 22.54 -14.24 -0.89
C ASP A 133 21.89 -13.04 -0.15
N ILE A 134 20.78 -13.28 0.61
CA ILE A 134 20.08 -12.23 1.35
C ILE A 134 20.89 -11.88 2.60
N PRO A 135 21.29 -10.62 2.80
CA PRO A 135 22.20 -10.22 3.88
C PRO A 135 21.51 -10.05 5.26
N CYS A 136 20.24 -10.43 5.40
CA CYS A 136 19.49 -10.29 6.64
C CYS A 136 18.36 -11.32 6.72
N ASP A 137 17.81 -11.52 7.92
CA ASP A 137 16.61 -12.33 8.12
C ASP A 137 15.41 -11.71 7.39
N SER A 138 14.60 -12.55 6.75
CA SER A 138 13.45 -12.12 5.96
C SER A 138 12.20 -11.78 6.79
N PHE A 139 12.20 -12.16 8.08
CA PHE A 139 11.01 -12.06 8.93
C PHE A 139 11.33 -11.51 10.31
N SER A 140 10.28 -11.15 11.06
CA SER A 140 10.40 -10.73 12.46
C SER A 140 11.02 -11.85 13.31
N SER A 141 11.87 -11.45 14.25
CA SER A 141 12.48 -12.31 15.27
C SER A 141 12.36 -11.66 16.65
N ASP A 142 12.90 -12.29 17.68
CA ASP A 142 12.94 -11.69 19.02
C ASP A 142 13.85 -10.43 19.08
N GLU A 143 14.76 -10.29 18.11
CA GLU A 143 15.69 -9.17 18.02
C GLU A 143 15.16 -8.00 17.18
N TYR A 144 14.30 -8.29 16.19
CA TYR A 144 13.81 -7.30 15.23
C TYR A 144 12.29 -7.37 15.08
N ASP A 145 11.63 -6.24 15.19
CA ASP A 145 10.21 -6.12 14.87
C ASP A 145 10.04 -5.80 13.37
N PHE A 146 9.41 -6.74 12.65
CA PHE A 146 9.08 -6.60 11.24
C PHE A 146 7.62 -6.98 11.03
N PRO A 147 6.85 -6.30 10.15
CA PRO A 147 5.42 -6.56 9.99
C PRO A 147 5.06 -8.01 9.61
N LEU A 148 6.03 -8.74 9.06
CA LEU A 148 5.81 -10.10 8.57
C LEU A 148 6.55 -11.13 9.44
N LYS A 149 5.82 -12.16 9.86
CA LYS A 149 6.37 -13.33 10.57
C LYS A 149 6.61 -14.54 9.65
N LYS A 150 6.12 -14.47 8.41
CA LYS A 150 6.25 -15.52 7.38
C LYS A 150 5.91 -14.95 6.01
N GLU A 151 6.21 -15.72 4.99
CA GLU A 151 5.92 -15.39 3.59
C GLU A 151 4.44 -15.66 3.24
N PHE A 152 3.89 -14.79 2.37
CA PHE A 152 2.56 -14.95 1.80
C PHE A 152 2.61 -14.75 0.29
N ILE A 153 1.94 -15.62 -0.45
CA ILE A 153 1.65 -15.38 -1.86
C ILE A 153 0.45 -14.42 -1.95
N LEU A 154 0.52 -13.46 -2.84
CA LEU A 154 -0.57 -12.52 -3.11
C LEU A 154 -1.40 -13.02 -4.28
N CYS A 155 -2.63 -13.45 -4.00
CA CYS A 155 -3.60 -13.84 -5.01
C CYS A 155 -4.49 -12.65 -5.34
N ALA A 156 -4.47 -12.22 -6.60
CA ALA A 156 -5.31 -11.12 -7.06
C ALA A 156 -6.77 -11.57 -7.22
N GLU A 157 -7.68 -10.67 -6.89
CA GLU A 157 -9.10 -10.75 -7.22
C GLU A 157 -9.36 -10.08 -8.59
N GLU A 158 -10.58 -10.11 -9.08
CA GLU A 158 -10.94 -9.35 -10.27
C GLU A 158 -10.86 -7.84 -9.98
N PRO A 159 -10.39 -7.02 -10.93
CA PRO A 159 -10.39 -5.57 -10.79
C PRO A 159 -11.80 -5.03 -10.57
N ASP A 160 -11.90 -4.04 -9.70
CA ASP A 160 -13.17 -3.40 -9.34
C ASP A 160 -12.98 -1.89 -9.22
N LYS A 161 -14.03 -1.16 -8.86
CA LYS A 161 -13.98 0.25 -8.50
C LYS A 161 -14.40 0.43 -7.05
N CYS A 162 -13.61 1.18 -6.30
CA CYS A 162 -13.91 1.47 -4.92
C CYS A 162 -14.29 2.94 -4.75
N PRO A 163 -15.45 3.25 -4.15
CA PRO A 163 -15.81 4.61 -3.80
C PRO A 163 -14.87 5.15 -2.71
N ALA A 164 -14.72 6.46 -2.69
CA ALA A 164 -14.01 7.13 -1.61
C ALA A 164 -14.76 6.95 -0.29
N THR A 165 -14.02 6.92 0.80
CA THR A 165 -14.54 6.93 2.18
C THR A 165 -14.13 8.23 2.87
N PRO A 166 -14.65 8.54 4.06
CA PRO A 166 -14.25 9.72 4.82
C PRO A 166 -12.75 9.78 5.17
N ASN A 167 -11.98 8.71 4.98
CA ASN A 167 -10.52 8.73 5.07
C ASN A 167 -9.83 9.57 3.99
N ASP A 168 -10.51 9.84 2.87
CA ASP A 168 -10.01 10.76 1.86
C ASP A 168 -10.57 12.16 2.10
N TYR A 169 -9.70 13.13 2.35
CA TYR A 169 -10.08 14.51 2.66
C TYR A 169 -10.91 15.18 1.54
N ARG A 170 -10.71 14.78 0.27
CA ARG A 170 -11.48 15.32 -0.86
C ARG A 170 -12.92 14.88 -0.77
N PHE A 171 -13.16 13.61 -0.41
CA PHE A 171 -14.50 13.09 -0.21
C PHE A 171 -15.16 13.69 1.03
N SER A 172 -14.45 13.83 2.14
CA SER A 172 -14.95 14.49 3.36
C SER A 172 -15.39 15.91 3.06
N ASN A 173 -14.60 16.69 2.32
CA ASN A 173 -14.95 18.05 1.92
C ASN A 173 -16.15 18.07 0.93
N ALA A 174 -16.17 17.14 -0.03
CA ALA A 174 -17.28 17.00 -0.97
C ALA A 174 -18.59 16.62 -0.26
N LEU A 175 -18.52 15.78 0.77
CA LEU A 175 -19.66 15.39 1.58
C LEU A 175 -20.25 16.57 2.36
N VAL A 176 -19.40 17.36 3.03
CA VAL A 176 -19.80 18.57 3.79
C VAL A 176 -20.44 19.60 2.86
N SER A 177 -19.81 19.88 1.71
CA SER A 177 -20.34 20.87 0.76
C SER A 177 -21.65 20.40 0.12
N SER A 178 -21.76 19.12 -0.25
CA SER A 178 -22.97 18.54 -0.81
C SER A 178 -24.13 18.52 0.21
N TYR A 179 -23.82 18.23 1.48
CA TYR A 179 -24.82 18.25 2.56
C TYR A 179 -25.40 19.66 2.72
N SER A 180 -24.54 20.67 2.82
CA SER A 180 -24.97 22.06 2.99
C SER A 180 -25.83 22.54 1.82
N GLU A 181 -25.46 22.17 0.59
CA GLU A 181 -26.20 22.57 -0.61
C GLU A 181 -27.56 21.86 -0.74
N ILE A 182 -27.62 20.55 -0.46
CA ILE A 182 -28.82 19.74 -0.68
C ILE A 182 -29.79 19.87 0.50
N MET A 183 -29.28 19.85 1.73
CA MET A 183 -30.10 19.88 2.95
C MET A 183 -30.41 21.30 3.43
N GLY A 184 -29.69 22.31 2.92
CA GLY A 184 -29.83 23.70 3.33
C GLY A 184 -29.37 23.97 4.76
N GLN A 185 -28.55 23.09 5.32
CA GLN A 185 -28.00 23.17 6.67
C GLN A 185 -26.47 23.13 6.63
N GLU A 186 -25.82 24.13 7.18
CA GLU A 186 -24.36 24.15 7.30
C GLU A 186 -23.87 23.19 8.37
N VAL A 187 -22.85 22.40 8.03
CA VAL A 187 -22.09 21.55 8.96
C VAL A 187 -20.61 21.86 8.81
N SER A 188 -19.90 21.90 9.93
CA SER A 188 -18.45 22.21 9.92
C SER A 188 -17.59 21.03 9.53
N ASN A 189 -18.07 19.80 9.77
CA ASN A 189 -17.33 18.58 9.55
C ASN A 189 -18.28 17.44 9.15
N TYR A 190 -17.73 16.43 8.42
CA TYR A 190 -18.50 15.28 7.95
C TYR A 190 -19.05 14.41 9.11
N TRP A 191 -18.37 14.34 10.25
CA TRP A 191 -18.85 13.59 11.43
C TRP A 191 -20.05 14.22 12.13
N ASN A 192 -20.47 15.42 11.72
CA ASN A 192 -21.72 16.06 12.16
C ASN A 192 -22.91 15.67 11.25
N ILE A 193 -22.69 14.80 10.27
CA ILE A 193 -23.73 14.30 9.36
C ILE A 193 -24.22 12.95 9.87
N ASP A 194 -25.51 12.80 10.15
CA ASP A 194 -26.09 11.55 10.63
C ASP A 194 -25.81 10.41 9.63
N GLY A 195 -25.32 9.27 10.14
CA GLY A 195 -25.03 8.07 9.35
C GLY A 195 -23.70 8.11 8.62
N TYR A 196 -22.82 9.09 8.86
CA TYR A 196 -21.49 9.18 8.24
C TYR A 196 -20.63 7.94 8.49
N ASP A 197 -20.79 7.28 9.62
CA ASP A 197 -20.06 6.08 10.03
C ASP A 197 -20.25 4.92 9.04
N THR A 198 -21.44 4.80 8.46
CA THR A 198 -21.72 3.77 7.44
C THR A 198 -20.92 3.97 6.15
N LEU A 199 -20.37 5.16 5.93
CA LEU A 199 -19.59 5.48 4.75
C LEU A 199 -18.20 4.85 4.74
N TYR A 200 -17.71 4.38 5.88
CA TYR A 200 -16.45 3.61 5.94
C TYR A 200 -16.61 2.20 5.36
N ASP A 201 -17.81 1.63 5.42
CA ASP A 201 -18.10 0.26 4.95
C ASP A 201 -18.40 0.19 3.45
N ARG A 202 -18.37 1.33 2.73
CA ARG A 202 -18.70 1.41 1.28
C ARG A 202 -17.75 0.64 0.39
N CYS A 203 -16.54 0.42 0.85
CA CYS A 203 -15.56 -0.36 0.15
C CYS A 203 -15.17 -1.58 1.00
N PRO A 204 -15.32 -2.81 0.48
CA PRO A 204 -15.00 -4.02 1.23
C PRO A 204 -13.59 -3.99 1.81
N GLU A 205 -13.45 -4.47 3.03
CA GLU A 205 -12.13 -4.61 3.67
C GLU A 205 -11.20 -5.49 2.84
N SER A 206 -9.94 -5.11 2.78
CA SER A 206 -8.88 -5.89 2.16
C SER A 206 -7.59 -5.68 2.93
N VAL A 207 -6.84 -6.76 3.12
CA VAL A 207 -5.53 -6.72 3.80
C VAL A 207 -4.49 -6.00 2.95
N ALA A 208 -4.57 -6.17 1.62
CA ALA A 208 -3.69 -5.51 0.67
C ALA A 208 -4.45 -5.17 -0.62
N PHE A 209 -4.13 -4.04 -1.22
CA PHE A 209 -4.70 -3.63 -2.50
C PHE A 209 -3.78 -2.67 -3.24
N ILE A 210 -4.01 -2.56 -4.55
CA ILE A 210 -3.33 -1.62 -5.45
C ILE A 210 -4.40 -0.67 -5.99
N GLY A 211 -4.08 0.62 -6.08
CA GLY A 211 -5.04 1.64 -6.52
C GLY A 211 -6.06 2.01 -5.43
N GLY A 212 -7.21 2.54 -5.84
CA GLY A 212 -8.25 2.98 -4.90
C GLY A 212 -7.87 4.21 -4.09
N TYR A 213 -8.61 4.45 -3.02
CA TYR A 213 -8.38 5.52 -2.06
C TYR A 213 -7.61 5.04 -0.83
N PRO A 214 -6.81 5.91 -0.17
CA PRO A 214 -6.09 5.53 1.04
C PRO A 214 -7.07 5.10 2.14
N ARG A 215 -6.63 4.13 2.95
CA ARG A 215 -7.36 3.64 4.11
C ARG A 215 -6.41 3.62 5.30
N PHE A 216 -6.79 4.35 6.32
CA PHE A 216 -6.02 4.42 7.55
C PHE A 216 -6.72 3.57 8.62
N THR A 217 -5.93 2.85 9.41
CA THR A 217 -6.41 2.03 10.53
C THR A 217 -6.57 2.85 11.81
N GLN A 218 -6.03 4.05 11.82
CA GLN A 218 -6.16 5.00 12.92
C GLN A 218 -6.82 6.26 12.36
N SER A 219 -7.81 6.75 13.09
CA SER A 219 -8.36 8.09 12.86
C SER A 219 -7.47 9.11 13.55
N ASP A 220 -7.22 10.21 12.88
CA ASP A 220 -6.56 11.38 13.48
C ASP A 220 -7.32 11.97 14.66
#